data_d0de381adc4beea41f8745968c102f93
#
_entry.id   d0de381adc4beea41f8745968c102f93
#
_cell.length_a   1.000
_cell.length_b   1.000
_cell.length_c   1.000
_cell.angle_alpha   90.00
_cell.angle_beta   90.00
_cell.angle_gamma   90.00
#
_symmetry.space_group_name_H-M   'P 1'
#
loop_
_entity.id
_entity.type
_entity.pdbx_description
1 polymer ?
#
loop_
_entity_poly.entity_id
_entity_poly.type
_entity_poly.pdbx_seq_one_letter_code
_entity_poly.pdbx_strand_id
1 'polypeptide(L)'
;MPRVSLVAADRRKYYPVMNAKVIVMPKAAVLDPQGNAVRDAMRHLGMPEVRSVRIGKYMEIDIEGQNSELESRLHQLCHDLLSNPVIEDYELHRDQSEKQVEKNTNTKRKIPTKRKSLE
;
A
#
# COMPACT_ATOMS: atom_id res chain seq x y z
N MET A 1 28.82 -0.97 -16.26
CA MET A 1 28.45 -1.66 -16.92
C MET A 1 27.14 -2.32 -17.07
N PRO A 2 26.80 -2.50 -18.30
CA PRO A 2 25.48 -3.02 -18.62
C PRO A 2 25.19 -4.39 -18.03
N ARG A 3 26.24 -5.18 -17.83
CA ARG A 3 26.02 -6.50 -17.27
C ARG A 3 25.44 -6.48 -15.89
N VAL A 4 25.75 -5.44 -15.13
CA VAL A 4 25.19 -5.34 -13.80
C VAL A 4 23.69 -5.20 -13.85
N SER A 5 23.20 -4.37 -14.75
CA SER A 5 21.78 -4.21 -14.91
C SER A 5 21.09 -5.50 -15.34
N LEU A 6 21.72 -6.19 -16.27
CA LEU A 6 21.16 -7.44 -16.75
C LEU A 6 21.09 -8.47 -15.62
N VAL A 7 22.12 -8.52 -14.81
CA VAL A 7 22.14 -9.45 -13.70
C VAL A 7 20.99 -9.11 -12.73
N ALA A 8 20.80 -7.84 -12.46
CA ALA A 8 19.73 -7.44 -11.57
C ALA A 8 18.36 -7.82 -12.12
N ALA A 9 18.18 -7.65 -13.42
CA ALA A 9 16.92 -8.02 -14.04
C ALA A 9 16.70 -9.54 -13.98
N ASP A 10 17.78 -10.30 -14.18
CA ASP A 10 17.68 -11.74 -14.14
C ASP A 10 17.35 -12.26 -12.76
N ARG A 11 17.72 -11.53 -11.73
CA ARG A 11 17.49 -12.00 -10.37
C ARG A 11 16.02 -12.27 -10.12
N ARG A 12 15.15 -11.52 -10.73
CA ARG A 12 13.73 -11.76 -10.55
C ARG A 12 13.29 -13.10 -11.05
N LYS A 13 13.99 -13.65 -12.03
CA LYS A 13 13.66 -14.94 -12.58
C LYS A 13 14.20 -16.07 -11.71
N TYR A 14 15.37 -15.89 -11.14
CA TYR A 14 16.07 -16.97 -10.47
C TYR A 14 15.89 -16.99 -8.98
N TYR A 15 15.54 -15.86 -8.40
CA TYR A 15 15.39 -15.77 -6.95
C TYR A 15 13.98 -15.40 -6.63
N PRO A 16 13.41 -16.06 -5.64
CA PRO A 16 12.07 -15.66 -5.21
C PRO A 16 12.10 -14.23 -4.67
N VAL A 17 11.09 -13.48 -5.06
CA VAL A 17 10.97 -12.11 -4.65
C VAL A 17 9.59 -11.92 -4.05
N MET A 18 9.54 -11.34 -2.88
CA MET A 18 8.29 -10.95 -2.27
C MET A 18 8.08 -9.48 -2.49
N ASN A 19 6.96 -9.15 -3.08
CA ASN A 19 6.60 -7.76 -3.32
C ASN A 19 5.56 -7.36 -2.30
N ALA A 20 5.88 -6.39 -1.49
CA ALA A 20 5.00 -5.94 -0.43
C ALA A 20 4.57 -4.50 -0.69
N LYS A 21 3.32 -4.23 -0.36
CA LYS A 21 2.76 -2.89 -0.49
C LYS A 21 2.24 -2.49 0.87
N VAL A 22 2.68 -1.34 1.32
CA VAL A 22 2.31 -0.85 2.65
C VAL A 22 1.58 0.47 2.50
N ILE A 23 0.41 0.52 3.10
CA ILE A 23 -0.40 1.74 3.13
C ILE A 23 -0.43 2.22 4.56
N VAL A 24 -0.02 3.46 4.77
CA VAL A 24 0.00 4.07 6.11
C VAL A 24 -0.96 5.24 6.10
N MET A 25 -1.93 5.20 6.99
CA MET A 25 -2.94 6.25 7.08
C MET A 25 -3.03 6.78 8.49
N PRO A 26 -3.32 8.07 8.66
CA PRO A 26 -3.57 8.58 10.00
C PRO A 26 -4.81 7.96 10.58
N LYS A 27 -4.80 7.75 11.89
CA LYS A 27 -5.98 7.25 12.59
C LYS A 27 -7.12 8.25 12.45
N ALA A 28 -8.33 7.73 12.51
CA ALA A 28 -9.49 8.56 12.27
C ALA A 28 -9.60 9.73 13.24
N ALA A 29 -9.14 9.55 14.45
CA ALA A 29 -9.24 10.58 15.47
C ALA A 29 -8.13 11.61 15.39
N VAL A 30 -7.17 11.44 14.52
CA VAL A 30 -6.03 12.34 14.44
C VAL A 30 -6.33 13.47 13.47
N LEU A 31 -5.95 14.66 13.86
CA LEU A 31 -6.09 15.83 13.01
C LEU A 31 -5.18 15.69 11.80
N ASP A 32 -5.72 15.96 10.63
CA ASP A 32 -4.98 15.85 9.37
C ASP A 32 -5.04 17.20 8.66
N PRO A 33 -4.15 18.13 9.02
CA PRO A 33 -4.21 19.46 8.40
C PRO A 33 -4.02 19.42 6.90
N GLN A 34 -3.17 18.47 6.43
CA GLN A 34 -2.92 18.36 5.01
C GLN A 34 -4.16 17.90 4.26
N GLY A 35 -4.83 16.89 4.79
CA GLY A 35 -6.06 16.41 4.18
C GLY A 35 -7.15 17.46 4.23
N ASN A 36 -7.24 18.19 5.33
CA ASN A 36 -8.24 19.25 5.45
C ASN A 36 -8.00 20.36 4.43
N ALA A 37 -6.74 20.69 4.20
CA ALA A 37 -6.41 21.72 3.22
C ALA A 37 -6.81 21.29 1.82
N VAL A 38 -6.59 20.02 1.50
CA VAL A 38 -6.99 19.51 0.19
C VAL A 38 -8.50 19.48 0.06
N ARG A 39 -9.20 19.08 1.12
CA ARG A 39 -10.66 19.09 1.10
C ARG A 39 -11.17 20.49 0.81
N ASP A 40 -10.64 21.48 1.51
CA ASP A 40 -11.11 22.84 1.34
C ASP A 40 -10.82 23.35 -0.06
N ALA A 41 -9.68 23.02 -0.61
CA ALA A 41 -9.34 23.40 -1.97
C ALA A 41 -10.28 22.76 -2.98
N MET A 42 -10.60 21.51 -2.80
CA MET A 42 -11.50 20.83 -3.72
C MET A 42 -12.89 21.45 -3.66
N ARG A 43 -13.36 21.77 -2.47
CA ARG A 43 -14.66 22.41 -2.34
C ARG A 43 -14.65 23.77 -3.01
N HIS A 44 -13.59 24.50 -2.81
CA HIS A 44 -13.47 25.83 -3.40
C HIS A 44 -13.41 25.78 -4.92
N LEU A 45 -12.85 24.70 -5.47
CA LEU A 45 -12.68 24.59 -6.91
C LEU A 45 -13.87 23.93 -7.61
N GLY A 46 -14.96 23.73 -6.90
CA GLY A 46 -16.17 23.29 -7.57
C GLY A 46 -16.76 21.99 -7.10
N MET A 47 -16.23 21.40 -6.01
CA MET A 47 -16.80 20.18 -5.49
C MET A 47 -17.18 20.34 -4.02
N PRO A 48 -18.22 21.09 -3.75
CA PRO A 48 -18.62 21.26 -2.35
C PRO A 48 -19.09 19.98 -1.68
N GLU A 49 -19.31 18.93 -2.46
CA GLU A 49 -19.74 17.65 -1.90
C GLU A 49 -18.65 16.92 -1.15
N VAL A 50 -17.40 17.32 -1.32
CA VAL A 50 -16.29 16.65 -0.65
C VAL A 50 -16.39 16.89 0.85
N ARG A 51 -16.52 15.82 1.61
CA ARG A 51 -16.71 15.94 3.05
C ARG A 51 -15.41 15.77 3.82
N SER A 52 -14.55 14.91 3.34
CA SER A 52 -13.29 14.69 4.03
C SER A 52 -12.24 14.19 3.04
N VAL A 53 -11.00 14.51 3.34
CA VAL A 53 -9.86 14.00 2.61
C VAL A 53 -8.82 13.61 3.63
N ARG A 54 -8.28 12.44 3.46
CA ARG A 54 -7.21 11.95 4.32
C ARG A 54 -6.02 11.60 3.47
N ILE A 55 -4.86 11.97 3.92
CA ILE A 55 -3.63 11.77 3.15
C ILE A 55 -2.74 10.83 3.91
N GLY A 56 -2.27 9.82 3.21
CA GLY A 56 -1.38 8.84 3.77
C GLY A 56 -0.20 8.58 2.86
N LYS A 57 0.48 7.48 3.14
CA LYS A 57 1.67 7.08 2.39
C LYS A 57 1.47 5.71 1.80
N TYR A 58 2.06 5.49 0.65
CA TYR A 58 2.02 4.21 -0.02
C TYR A 58 3.44 3.82 -0.36
N MET A 59 3.85 2.62 0.02
CA MET A 59 5.21 2.14 -0.21
C MET A 59 5.18 0.79 -0.91
N GLU A 60 6.10 0.60 -1.84
CA GLU A 60 6.30 -0.69 -2.48
C GLU A 60 7.69 -1.19 -2.11
N ILE A 61 7.74 -2.41 -1.61
CA ILE A 61 8.97 -2.97 -1.09
C ILE A 61 9.22 -4.32 -1.75
N ASP A 62 10.38 -4.47 -2.37
CA ASP A 62 10.82 -5.74 -2.94
C ASP A 62 11.80 -6.38 -1.98
N ILE A 63 11.55 -7.63 -1.65
CA ILE A 63 12.38 -8.37 -0.71
C ILE A 63 12.78 -9.69 -1.34
N GLU A 64 14.06 -10.00 -1.29
CA GLU A 64 14.52 -11.29 -1.76
C GLU A 64 14.16 -12.35 -0.74
N GLY A 65 13.49 -13.40 -1.22
CA GLY A 65 13.07 -14.48 -0.36
C GLY A 65 11.58 -14.51 -0.22
N GLN A 66 11.08 -15.64 0.27
CA GLN A 66 9.65 -15.84 0.41
C GLN A 66 9.37 -16.79 1.56
N ASN A 67 9.65 -16.39 2.76
CA ASN A 67 9.28 -17.24 3.88
C ASN A 67 8.48 -16.44 4.89
N SER A 68 7.82 -17.17 5.76
CA SER A 68 6.94 -16.52 6.72
C SER A 68 7.70 -15.67 7.71
N GLU A 69 8.96 -16.00 7.93
CA GLU A 69 9.76 -15.21 8.85
C GLU A 69 9.98 -13.81 8.30
N LEU A 70 10.20 -13.70 6.99
CA LEU A 70 10.35 -12.38 6.38
C LEU A 70 9.08 -11.57 6.53
N GLU A 71 7.95 -12.21 6.39
CA GLU A 71 6.69 -11.49 6.53
C GLU A 71 6.50 -10.99 7.95
N SER A 72 6.82 -11.82 8.93
CA SER A 72 6.71 -11.39 10.32
C SER A 72 7.62 -10.23 10.62
N ARG A 73 8.83 -10.28 10.11
CA ARG A 73 9.76 -9.20 10.33
C ARG A 73 9.32 -7.92 9.62
N LEU A 74 8.71 -8.08 8.46
CA LEU A 74 8.20 -6.93 7.74
C LEU A 74 7.05 -6.27 8.50
N HIS A 75 6.16 -7.07 9.08
CA HIS A 75 5.10 -6.51 9.92
C HIS A 75 5.67 -5.72 11.07
N GLN A 76 6.71 -6.25 11.69
CA GLN A 76 7.31 -5.55 12.79
C GLN A 76 7.92 -4.23 12.36
N LEU A 77 8.55 -4.21 11.20
CA LEU A 77 9.11 -2.96 10.69
C LEU A 77 8.02 -1.98 10.29
N CYS A 78 6.90 -2.47 9.78
CA CYS A 78 5.79 -1.59 9.50
C CYS A 78 5.34 -0.88 10.76
N HIS A 79 5.24 -1.63 11.85
CA HIS A 79 4.82 -1.06 13.11
C HIS A 79 5.87 -0.12 13.70
N ASP A 80 7.14 -0.56 13.67
CA ASP A 80 8.16 0.15 14.42
C ASP A 80 8.83 1.26 13.65
N LEU A 81 8.87 1.15 12.33
CA LEU A 81 9.66 2.06 11.52
C LEU A 81 8.82 2.80 10.48
N LEU A 82 7.97 2.08 9.77
CA LEU A 82 7.30 2.65 8.60
C LEU A 82 6.06 3.44 8.97
N SER A 83 5.54 3.25 10.15
CA SER A 83 4.40 4.01 10.64
C SER A 83 4.68 4.50 12.05
N ASN A 84 3.88 5.46 12.48
CA ASN A 84 3.89 5.90 13.86
C ASN A 84 2.66 5.31 14.53
N PRO A 85 2.80 4.22 15.30
CA PRO A 85 1.62 3.50 15.77
C PRO A 85 0.72 4.30 16.70
N VAL A 86 1.23 5.40 17.25
CA VAL A 86 0.39 6.24 18.10
C VAL A 86 -0.66 6.96 17.28
N ILE A 87 -0.31 7.40 16.07
CA ILE A 87 -1.20 8.23 15.28
C ILE A 87 -1.53 7.66 13.91
N GLU A 88 -0.93 6.51 13.54
CA GLU A 88 -1.12 5.94 12.22
C GLU A 88 -1.44 4.47 12.29
N ASP A 89 -2.20 4.02 11.31
CA ASP A 89 -2.44 2.60 11.08
C ASP A 89 -1.78 2.22 9.76
N TYR A 90 -1.47 0.95 9.61
CA TYR A 90 -0.88 0.48 8.37
C TYR A 90 -1.59 -0.76 7.88
N GLU A 91 -1.52 -0.97 6.58
CA GLU A 91 -1.98 -2.20 5.95
C GLU A 91 -0.83 -2.75 5.13
N LEU A 92 -0.61 -4.04 5.29
CA LEU A 92 0.45 -4.72 4.55
C LEU A 92 -0.18 -5.70 3.58
N HIS A 93 0.11 -5.53 2.31
CA HIS A 93 -0.36 -6.41 1.26
C HIS A 93 0.83 -7.05 0.59
N ARG A 94 0.72 -8.31 0.30
CA ARG A 94 1.85 -9.07 -0.18
C ARG A 94 1.47 -9.86 -1.42
N ASP A 95 2.27 -9.72 -2.46
CA ASP A 95 2.16 -10.53 -3.66
C ASP A 95 3.29 -11.53 -3.66
N GLN A 96 2.98 -12.79 -3.89
CA GLN A 96 4.00 -13.82 -3.82
C GLN A 96 4.40 -14.34 -5.17
N SER A 97 3.46 -14.50 -6.07
CA SER A 97 3.74 -15.11 -7.35
C SER A 97 2.77 -14.55 -8.36
N GLU A 98 2.99 -14.91 -9.59
CA GLU A 98 2.11 -14.47 -10.63
C GLU A 98 0.68 -14.92 -10.37
N LYS A 99 0.54 -16.12 -9.88
CA LYS A 99 -0.80 -16.62 -9.57
C LYS A 99 -1.49 -15.74 -8.54
N GLN A 100 -0.74 -15.35 -7.54
CA GLN A 100 -1.31 -14.54 -6.50
C GLN A 100 -1.60 -13.13 -6.97
N VAL A 101 -0.79 -12.65 -7.88
CA VAL A 101 -1.06 -11.36 -8.48
C VAL A 101 -2.42 -11.39 -9.16
N GLU A 102 -2.71 -12.46 -9.87
CA GLU A 102 -4.00 -12.57 -10.51
C GLU A 102 -5.12 -12.62 -9.49
N LYS A 103 -4.92 -13.36 -8.43
CA LYS A 103 -5.92 -13.40 -7.38
C LYS A 103 -6.16 -12.04 -6.78
N ASN A 104 -5.09 -11.35 -6.55
CA ASN A 104 -5.22 -10.01 -5.98
C ASN A 104 -6.00 -9.10 -6.89
N THR A 105 -5.75 -9.21 -8.17
CA THR A 105 -6.49 -8.43 -9.13
C THR A 105 -7.96 -8.75 -9.06
N ASN A 106 -8.28 -10.02 -8.96
CA ASN A 106 -9.68 -10.43 -8.85
C ASN A 106 -10.31 -9.87 -7.59
N THR A 107 -9.57 -9.91 -6.51
CA THR A 107 -10.09 -9.39 -5.26
C THR A 107 -10.39 -7.92 -5.37
N LYS A 108 -9.50 -7.19 -6.01
CA LYS A 108 -9.73 -5.76 -6.18
C LYS A 108 -10.99 -5.50 -6.98
N ARG A 109 -11.20 -6.27 -8.01
CA ARG A 109 -12.40 -6.07 -8.81
C ARG A 109 -13.65 -6.37 -8.03
N LYS A 110 -13.58 -7.38 -7.18
CA LYS A 110 -14.74 -7.73 -6.38
C LYS A 110 -15.15 -6.60 -5.47
N ILE A 111 -14.19 -5.95 -4.88
CA ILE A 111 -14.50 -4.89 -3.93
C ILE A 111 -15.31 -3.77 -4.57
N PRO A 112 -14.90 -3.23 -5.71
CA PRO A 112 -15.72 -2.22 -6.35
C PRO A 112 -17.11 -2.72 -6.71
N THR A 113 -17.18 -3.97 -7.13
CA THR A 113 -18.46 -4.53 -7.49
C THR A 113 -19.41 -4.58 -6.30
N LYS A 114 -18.88 -4.92 -5.15
CA LYS A 114 -19.70 -4.95 -3.95
C LYS A 114 -20.27 -3.58 -3.65
N ARG A 115 -19.48 -2.56 -3.82
CA ARG A 115 -20.00 -1.23 -3.57
C ARG A 115 -21.15 -0.89 -4.45
N LYS A 116 -21.09 -1.33 -5.69
CA LYS A 116 -22.22 -1.11 -6.58
C LYS A 116 -23.44 -1.83 -6.10
N SER A 117 -23.28 -3.04 -5.65
CA SER A 117 -24.41 -3.80 -5.25
C SER A 117 -25.10 -3.21 -4.03
N LEU A 118 -24.42 -2.39 -3.29
CA LEU A 118 -25.04 -1.72 -2.17
C LEU A 118 -26.03 -0.67 -2.59
N GLU A 119 -25.93 -0.24 -3.79
CA GLU A 119 -26.86 0.75 -4.28
C GLU A 119 -28.17 0.10 -4.65
#